data_e54f8604a471c43a0cdb595387ca0d13
#
_entry.id   e54f8604a471c43a0cdb595387ca0d13
#
_cell.length_a   1.000
_cell.length_b   1.000
_cell.length_c   1.000
_cell.angle_alpha   90.00
_cell.angle_beta   90.00
_cell.angle_gamma   90.00
#
_symmetry.space_group_name_H-M   'P 1'
#
loop_
_entity.id
_entity.type
_entity.pdbx_description
1 polymer ?
#
loop_
_entity_poly.entity_id
_entity_poly.type
_entity_poly.pdbx_seq_one_letter_code
_entity_poly.pdbx_strand_id
1 'polypeptide(L)'
;MEKFYIITNDMKDANRKITVKIKKCIESYGKKCYLEERPEEGNFSKIKIPKDIDCVLTVGGDGTFIQASRRLFGRDLPMLGINMGTLGYLTEVEVQNVEEAVKQLVEGNYTIEERMMLYGSAAYRNVRDVALNDIVMTRSGSMKIVHFNLYVNGEFLNSYGFYCVQSVCRRTDCGADSVIDCCDTDLLACTQFPQYCFRGQR
;
A
#
# COMPACT_ATOMS: atom_id res chain seq x y z
N MET A 1 -12.70 6.79 16.45
CA MET A 1 -12.41 7.45 15.16
C MET A 1 -13.57 8.32 14.76
N GLU A 2 -13.28 9.54 14.28
CA GLU A 2 -14.31 10.54 13.97
C GLU A 2 -14.31 10.93 12.48
N LYS A 3 -13.16 10.83 11.81
CA LYS A 3 -12.96 11.31 10.45
C LYS A 3 -12.37 10.24 9.56
N PHE A 4 -13.10 9.90 8.53
CA PHE A 4 -12.77 8.86 7.57
C PHE A 4 -12.51 9.46 6.19
N TYR A 5 -11.62 8.83 5.43
CA TYR A 5 -11.35 9.19 4.04
C TYR A 5 -11.44 7.97 3.16
N ILE A 6 -12.17 8.05 2.04
CA ILE A 6 -12.34 6.91 1.12
C ILE A 6 -11.59 7.15 -0.18
N ILE A 7 -10.71 6.21 -0.51
CA ILE A 7 -10.00 6.11 -1.78
C ILE A 7 -10.68 5.04 -2.62
N THR A 8 -11.15 5.39 -3.82
CA THR A 8 -11.95 4.50 -4.66
C THR A 8 -11.25 4.18 -5.97
N ASN A 9 -11.27 2.91 -6.36
CA ASN A 9 -10.93 2.50 -7.71
C ASN A 9 -12.13 2.73 -8.64
N ASP A 10 -12.14 3.84 -9.36
CA ASP A 10 -13.23 4.21 -10.26
C ASP A 10 -13.45 3.23 -11.43
N MET A 11 -12.48 2.36 -11.75
CA MET A 11 -12.70 1.28 -12.73
C MET A 11 -13.57 0.15 -12.17
N LYS A 12 -13.49 -0.11 -10.86
CA LYS A 12 -14.28 -1.16 -10.19
C LYS A 12 -15.61 -0.63 -9.66
N ASP A 13 -15.64 0.61 -9.18
CA ASP A 13 -16.85 1.30 -8.69
C ASP A 13 -17.13 2.56 -9.53
N ALA A 14 -17.33 2.39 -10.84
CA ALA A 14 -17.44 3.47 -11.83
C ALA A 14 -18.48 4.54 -11.46
N ASN A 15 -19.60 4.13 -10.87
CA ASN A 15 -20.66 5.03 -10.41
C ASN A 15 -20.55 5.36 -8.92
N ARG A 16 -19.49 4.93 -8.25
CA ARG A 16 -19.28 5.08 -6.80
C ARG A 16 -20.44 4.63 -5.93
N LYS A 17 -21.21 3.65 -6.38
CA LYS A 17 -22.38 3.14 -5.63
C LYS A 17 -21.98 2.56 -4.28
N ILE A 18 -20.95 1.75 -4.25
CA ILE A 18 -20.43 1.14 -3.01
C ILE A 18 -19.78 2.21 -2.14
N THR A 19 -18.97 3.07 -2.73
CA THR A 19 -18.33 4.20 -2.06
C THR A 19 -19.36 5.10 -1.36
N VAL A 20 -20.45 5.47 -2.05
CA VAL A 20 -21.53 6.31 -1.48
C VAL A 20 -22.28 5.55 -0.39
N LYS A 21 -22.51 4.24 -0.56
CA LYS A 21 -23.14 3.40 0.46
C LYS A 21 -22.30 3.40 1.75
N ILE A 22 -21.00 3.22 1.65
CA ILE A 22 -20.06 3.25 2.78
C ILE A 22 -20.08 4.61 3.45
N LYS A 23 -20.01 5.69 2.68
CA LYS A 23 -20.07 7.05 3.21
C LYS A 23 -21.36 7.27 4.02
N LYS A 24 -22.52 6.93 3.46
CA LYS A 24 -23.80 7.06 4.16
C LYS A 24 -23.85 6.22 5.44
N CYS A 25 -23.29 5.02 5.42
CA CYS A 25 -23.21 4.16 6.58
C CYS A 25 -22.36 4.82 7.69
N ILE A 26 -21.20 5.36 7.37
CA ILE A 26 -20.34 6.07 8.33
C ILE A 26 -21.06 7.32 8.88
N GLU A 27 -21.70 8.09 8.02
CA GLU A 27 -22.39 9.32 8.39
C GLU A 27 -23.63 9.04 9.25
N SER A 28 -24.30 7.88 9.10
CA SER A 28 -25.43 7.48 9.96
C SER A 28 -25.04 7.25 11.43
N TYR A 29 -23.76 6.98 11.68
CA TYR A 29 -23.18 6.92 13.04
C TYR A 29 -22.70 8.29 13.56
N GLY A 30 -23.03 9.39 12.87
CA GLY A 30 -22.61 10.75 13.24
C GLY A 30 -21.14 11.06 12.97
N LYS A 31 -20.46 10.23 12.20
CA LYS A 31 -19.04 10.41 11.86
C LYS A 31 -18.87 11.18 10.55
N LYS A 32 -17.70 11.79 10.34
CA LYS A 32 -17.40 12.53 9.10
C LYS A 32 -16.70 11.61 8.10
N CYS A 33 -17.17 11.64 6.85
CA CYS A 33 -16.60 10.85 5.80
C CYS A 33 -16.33 11.68 4.53
N TYR A 34 -15.08 11.73 4.14
CA TYR A 34 -14.61 12.46 2.95
C TYR A 34 -14.34 11.46 1.82
N LEU A 35 -14.69 11.84 0.61
CA LEU A 35 -14.40 11.07 -0.59
C LEU A 35 -13.21 11.68 -1.32
N GLU A 36 -12.39 10.82 -1.90
CA GLU A 36 -11.38 11.26 -2.85
C GLU A 36 -12.04 11.93 -4.05
N GLU A 37 -11.58 13.14 -4.37
CA GLU A 37 -11.98 13.83 -5.59
C GLU A 37 -11.47 13.07 -6.81
N ARG A 38 -12.27 13.01 -7.87
CA ARG A 38 -11.81 12.47 -9.14
C ARG A 38 -10.73 13.40 -9.69
N PRO A 39 -9.56 12.87 -10.06
CA PRO A 39 -8.58 13.71 -10.72
C PRO A 39 -9.16 14.21 -12.04
N GLU A 40 -9.06 15.50 -12.31
CA GLU A 40 -9.20 16.02 -13.66
C GLU A 40 -8.14 15.36 -14.55
N GLU A 41 -8.49 15.07 -15.82
CA GLU A 41 -7.64 14.31 -16.73
C GLU A 41 -6.16 14.74 -16.66
N GLY A 42 -5.31 13.80 -16.28
CA GLY A 42 -3.84 13.96 -16.26
C GLY A 42 -3.20 14.43 -14.94
N ASN A 43 -3.94 14.65 -13.84
CA ASN A 43 -3.37 15.27 -12.63
C ASN A 43 -3.50 14.41 -11.36
N PHE A 44 -3.01 13.17 -11.38
CA PHE A 44 -3.06 12.23 -10.24
C PHE A 44 -2.21 12.65 -9.02
N SER A 45 -1.27 13.59 -9.18
CA SER A 45 -0.33 13.96 -8.13
C SER A 45 -0.84 15.01 -7.13
N LYS A 46 -2.01 15.60 -7.35
CA LYS A 46 -2.51 16.74 -6.55
C LYS A 46 -3.58 16.43 -5.52
N ILE A 47 -4.06 15.19 -5.43
CA ILE A 47 -5.09 14.84 -4.47
C ILE A 47 -4.47 14.84 -3.07
N LYS A 48 -4.82 15.85 -2.28
CA LYS A 48 -4.34 16.00 -0.90
C LYS A 48 -5.32 15.34 0.06
N ILE A 49 -4.89 14.26 0.67
CA ILE A 49 -5.61 13.67 1.80
C ILE A 49 -5.48 14.62 2.99
N PRO A 50 -6.59 15.06 3.63
CA PRO A 50 -6.55 15.96 4.78
C PRO A 50 -5.66 15.42 5.90
N LYS A 51 -5.04 16.32 6.68
CA LYS A 51 -4.10 15.89 7.75
C LYS A 51 -4.82 15.29 8.96
N ASP A 52 -6.07 15.69 9.18
CA ASP A 52 -6.88 15.39 10.36
C ASP A 52 -7.81 14.19 10.15
N ILE A 53 -7.41 13.22 9.33
CA ILE A 53 -8.11 11.95 9.11
C ILE A 53 -7.63 10.92 10.13
N ASP A 54 -8.57 10.13 10.68
CA ASP A 54 -8.27 9.06 11.65
C ASP A 54 -8.12 7.70 10.98
N CYS A 55 -8.78 7.48 9.84
CA CYS A 55 -8.75 6.21 9.12
C CYS A 55 -8.97 6.41 7.63
N VAL A 56 -8.30 5.61 6.81
CA VAL A 56 -8.50 5.56 5.35
C VAL A 56 -9.14 4.22 4.96
N LEU A 57 -10.24 4.29 4.22
CA LEU A 57 -10.86 3.12 3.60
C LEU A 57 -10.49 3.09 2.11
N THR A 58 -10.12 1.92 1.61
CA THR A 58 -9.89 1.73 0.17
C THR A 58 -10.98 0.84 -0.40
N VAL A 59 -11.61 1.29 -1.49
CA VAL A 59 -12.64 0.54 -2.20
C VAL A 59 -12.08 0.07 -3.53
N GLY A 60 -11.76 -1.23 -3.62
CA GLY A 60 -11.09 -1.78 -4.81
C GLY A 60 -10.59 -3.20 -4.62
N GLY A 61 -9.32 -3.42 -4.76
CA GLY A 61 -8.59 -4.66 -4.48
C GLY A 61 -7.21 -4.34 -3.94
N ASP A 62 -6.36 -5.34 -3.79
CA ASP A 62 -5.01 -5.19 -3.23
C ASP A 62 -4.18 -4.12 -3.93
N GLY A 63 -4.28 -3.99 -5.26
CA GLY A 63 -3.60 -2.94 -6.00
C GLY A 63 -4.02 -1.53 -5.59
N THR A 64 -5.31 -1.31 -5.29
CA THR A 64 -5.82 -0.02 -4.78
C THR A 64 -5.26 0.25 -3.38
N PHE A 65 -5.24 -0.78 -2.53
CA PHE A 65 -4.70 -0.69 -1.19
C PHE A 65 -3.19 -0.36 -1.20
N ILE A 66 -2.40 -1.03 -2.04
CA ILE A 66 -0.96 -0.80 -2.21
C ILE A 66 -0.70 0.64 -2.69
N GLN A 67 -1.45 1.13 -3.68
CA GLN A 67 -1.30 2.50 -4.15
C GLN A 67 -1.65 3.53 -3.07
N ALA A 68 -2.71 3.28 -2.29
CA ALA A 68 -3.08 4.14 -1.19
C ALA A 68 -2.02 4.15 -0.08
N SER A 69 -1.44 3.01 0.29
CA SER A 69 -0.39 2.92 1.30
C SER A 69 0.87 3.70 0.91
N ARG A 70 1.25 3.68 -0.37
CA ARG A 70 2.36 4.49 -0.90
C ARG A 70 2.11 6.00 -0.75
N ARG A 71 0.88 6.44 -0.99
CA ARG A 71 0.47 7.85 -0.83
C ARG A 71 0.38 8.30 0.62
N LEU A 72 0.16 7.35 1.53
CA LEU A 72 0.06 7.58 2.97
C LEU A 72 1.38 7.35 3.71
N PHE A 73 2.44 7.02 2.99
CA PHE A 73 3.75 6.77 3.58
C PHE A 73 4.19 7.92 4.52
N GLY A 74 4.62 7.56 5.72
CA GLY A 74 5.02 8.51 6.78
C GLY A 74 3.86 9.21 7.48
N ARG A 75 2.63 8.73 7.32
CA ARG A 75 1.43 9.28 7.97
C ARG A 75 0.80 8.25 8.88
N ASP A 76 1.32 7.62 9.74
CA ASP A 76 0.79 6.65 10.74
C ASP A 76 -0.77 6.52 10.79
N LEU A 77 -1.40 6.38 9.61
CA LEU A 77 -2.83 6.30 9.43
C LEU A 77 -3.26 4.86 9.19
N PRO A 78 -4.14 4.31 10.03
CA PRO A 78 -4.68 2.98 9.80
C PRO A 78 -5.56 2.94 8.54
N MET A 79 -5.49 1.81 7.84
CA MET A 79 -6.19 1.59 6.58
C MET A 79 -7.08 0.34 6.66
N LEU A 80 -8.28 0.42 6.08
CA LEU A 80 -9.17 -0.72 5.89
C LEU A 80 -9.42 -0.96 4.40
N GLY A 81 -9.17 -2.19 3.92
CA GLY A 81 -9.40 -2.57 2.53
C GLY A 81 -10.75 -3.23 2.32
N ILE A 82 -11.57 -2.64 1.42
CA ILE A 82 -12.85 -3.19 0.99
C ILE A 82 -12.67 -3.76 -0.40
N ASN A 83 -12.87 -5.07 -0.52
CA ASN A 83 -12.63 -5.83 -1.74
C ASN A 83 -13.82 -5.76 -2.69
N MET A 84 -13.56 -5.31 -3.92
CA MET A 84 -14.53 -5.32 -5.02
C MET A 84 -14.17 -6.36 -6.08
N GLY A 85 -14.06 -7.61 -5.71
CA GLY A 85 -13.71 -8.68 -6.65
C GLY A 85 -13.25 -9.94 -5.95
N THR A 86 -12.22 -10.59 -6.48
CA THR A 86 -11.62 -11.76 -5.83
C THR A 86 -10.94 -11.32 -4.54
N LEU A 87 -11.19 -12.04 -3.47
CA LEU A 87 -10.63 -11.78 -2.14
C LEU A 87 -9.09 -11.70 -2.23
N GLY A 88 -8.54 -10.61 -1.73
CA GLY A 88 -7.11 -10.36 -1.70
C GLY A 88 -6.49 -10.66 -0.34
N TYR A 89 -5.19 -10.47 -0.25
CA TYR A 89 -4.44 -10.58 1.01
C TYR A 89 -4.49 -9.32 1.87
N LEU A 90 -4.74 -8.17 1.26
CA LEU A 90 -4.72 -6.86 1.91
C LEU A 90 -6.12 -6.29 2.09
N THR A 91 -7.06 -6.69 1.23
CA THR A 91 -8.44 -6.24 1.25
C THR A 91 -9.33 -7.38 1.78
N GLU A 92 -9.56 -7.38 3.10
CA GLU A 92 -10.23 -8.50 3.80
C GLU A 92 -11.76 -8.33 3.90
N VAL A 93 -12.28 -7.12 3.74
CA VAL A 93 -13.71 -6.85 3.86
C VAL A 93 -14.39 -6.96 2.51
N GLU A 94 -15.28 -7.90 2.36
CA GLU A 94 -16.14 -8.00 1.18
C GLU A 94 -17.25 -6.95 1.21
N VAL A 95 -17.72 -6.53 0.03
CA VAL A 95 -18.77 -5.51 -0.13
C VAL A 95 -20.04 -5.85 0.67
N GLN A 96 -20.40 -7.11 0.76
CA GLN A 96 -21.58 -7.57 1.51
C GLN A 96 -21.45 -7.38 3.02
N ASN A 97 -20.23 -7.38 3.56
CA ASN A 97 -19.93 -7.27 4.98
C ASN A 97 -19.55 -5.83 5.42
N VAL A 98 -19.63 -4.86 4.50
CA VAL A 98 -19.18 -3.49 4.73
C VAL A 98 -19.90 -2.81 5.88
N GLU A 99 -21.22 -2.99 6.01
CA GLU A 99 -22.01 -2.33 7.06
C GLU A 99 -21.59 -2.82 8.45
N GLU A 100 -21.36 -4.12 8.59
CA GLU A 100 -20.89 -4.69 9.85
C GLU A 100 -19.45 -4.25 10.15
N ALA A 101 -18.57 -4.24 9.15
CA ALA A 101 -17.20 -3.76 9.30
C ALA A 101 -17.14 -2.27 9.72
N VAL A 102 -17.97 -1.42 9.12
CA VAL A 102 -18.07 0.00 9.50
C VAL A 102 -18.59 0.14 10.93
N LYS A 103 -19.59 -0.65 11.32
CA LYS A 103 -20.11 -0.66 12.70
C LYS A 103 -19.01 -1.01 13.70
N GLN A 104 -18.28 -2.11 13.49
CA GLN A 104 -17.17 -2.53 14.34
C GLN A 104 -16.09 -1.45 14.42
N LEU A 105 -15.77 -0.81 13.28
CA LEU A 105 -14.79 0.26 13.22
C LEU A 105 -15.20 1.49 14.03
N VAL A 106 -16.48 1.88 13.99
CA VAL A 106 -17.02 3.03 14.73
C VAL A 106 -17.12 2.72 16.23
N GLU A 107 -17.50 1.49 16.59
CA GLU A 107 -17.59 1.02 17.97
C GLU A 107 -16.23 0.76 18.64
N GLY A 108 -15.14 0.74 17.86
CA GLY A 108 -13.80 0.46 18.37
C GLY A 108 -13.47 -1.04 18.49
N ASN A 109 -14.31 -1.90 17.90
CA ASN A 109 -14.16 -3.37 17.93
C ASN A 109 -13.27 -3.85 16.79
N TYR A 110 -12.00 -3.49 16.80
CA TYR A 110 -11.03 -3.86 15.77
C TYR A 110 -9.64 -4.07 16.38
N THR A 111 -8.77 -4.73 15.62
CA THR A 111 -7.34 -4.79 15.88
C THR A 111 -6.58 -4.11 14.76
N ILE A 112 -5.43 -3.52 15.08
CA ILE A 112 -4.53 -2.94 14.08
C ILE A 112 -3.36 -3.89 13.89
N GLU A 113 -3.10 -4.28 12.65
CA GLU A 113 -1.93 -5.03 12.26
C GLU A 113 -0.91 -4.06 11.64
N GLU A 114 0.31 -4.08 12.16
CA GLU A 114 1.42 -3.35 11.58
C GLU A 114 1.99 -4.12 10.40
N ARG A 115 2.19 -3.45 9.28
CA ARG A 115 2.84 -4.01 8.09
C ARG A 115 4.05 -3.19 7.72
N MET A 116 5.09 -3.90 7.35
CA MET A 116 6.35 -3.32 6.94
C MET A 116 6.25 -2.78 5.52
N MET A 117 6.84 -1.61 5.30
CA MET A 117 7.06 -1.07 3.96
C MET A 117 8.55 -1.05 3.62
N LEU A 118 8.86 -1.28 2.36
CA LEU A 118 10.20 -1.16 1.80
C LEU A 118 10.40 0.24 1.22
N TYR A 119 11.53 0.85 1.53
CA TYR A 119 12.00 2.04 0.85
C TYR A 119 13.15 1.67 -0.08
N GLY A 120 13.03 2.00 -1.35
CA GLY A 120 14.04 1.76 -2.36
C GLY A 120 14.57 3.05 -2.97
N SER A 121 15.88 3.13 -3.19
CA SER A 121 16.51 4.22 -3.92
C SER A 121 17.49 3.70 -4.96
N ALA A 122 17.54 4.34 -6.12
CA ALA A 122 18.54 4.08 -7.16
C ALA A 122 19.39 5.34 -7.36
N ALA A 123 20.67 5.27 -7.02
CA ALA A 123 21.56 6.40 -6.99
C ALA A 123 21.72 7.08 -8.36
N TYR A 124 21.89 6.32 -9.42
CA TYR A 124 22.14 6.85 -10.79
C TYR A 124 20.95 7.59 -11.41
N ARG A 125 19.72 7.28 -10.99
CA ARG A 125 18.51 7.90 -11.56
C ARG A 125 17.83 8.85 -10.60
N ASN A 126 18.37 9.05 -9.41
CA ASN A 126 17.73 9.80 -8.33
C ASN A 126 16.27 9.36 -8.10
N VAL A 127 15.99 8.06 -8.29
CA VAL A 127 14.69 7.47 -8.08
C VAL A 127 14.61 7.02 -6.62
N ARG A 128 13.53 7.43 -5.96
CA ARG A 128 13.20 7.01 -4.60
C ARG A 128 11.75 6.61 -4.59
N ASP A 129 11.42 5.46 -4.03
CA ASP A 129 10.04 4.99 -3.94
C ASP A 129 9.83 4.08 -2.73
N VAL A 130 8.58 3.82 -2.41
CA VAL A 130 8.18 2.94 -1.31
C VAL A 130 7.27 1.85 -1.82
N ALA A 131 7.35 0.67 -1.22
CA ALA A 131 6.52 -0.47 -1.56
C ALA A 131 6.00 -1.16 -0.30
N LEU A 132 4.74 -1.57 -0.32
CA LEU A 132 4.14 -2.35 0.77
C LEU A 132 4.50 -3.84 0.66
N ASN A 133 4.66 -4.36 -0.57
CA ASN A 133 4.94 -5.78 -0.81
C ASN A 133 6.36 -6.00 -1.31
N ASP A 134 6.67 -5.53 -2.51
CA ASP A 134 7.91 -5.85 -3.21
C ASP A 134 8.37 -4.70 -4.10
N ILE A 135 9.67 -4.63 -4.29
CA ILE A 135 10.32 -3.79 -5.29
C ILE A 135 10.84 -4.71 -6.37
N VAL A 136 10.40 -4.48 -7.60
CA VAL A 136 10.77 -5.30 -8.76
C VAL A 136 11.77 -4.56 -9.63
N MET A 137 12.90 -5.19 -9.87
CA MET A 137 13.86 -4.75 -10.87
C MET A 137 13.65 -5.55 -12.15
N THR A 138 13.37 -4.86 -13.24
CA THR A 138 13.23 -5.47 -14.55
C THR A 138 14.27 -4.90 -15.50
N ARG A 139 14.76 -5.75 -16.36
CA ARG A 139 15.63 -5.34 -17.46
C ARG A 139 14.87 -4.41 -18.42
N SER A 140 15.52 -3.35 -18.89
CA SER A 140 15.04 -2.55 -20.02
C SER A 140 15.94 -2.81 -21.24
N GLY A 141 15.38 -3.24 -22.36
CA GLY A 141 16.10 -3.37 -23.64
C GLY A 141 16.42 -4.81 -24.07
N SER A 142 17.59 -5.02 -24.71
CA SER A 142 17.97 -6.27 -25.40
C SER A 142 18.03 -7.51 -24.49
N MET A 143 17.98 -8.72 -25.11
CA MET A 143 17.92 -10.03 -24.45
C MET A 143 19.21 -10.44 -23.72
N LYS A 144 19.87 -9.55 -22.99
CA LYS A 144 21.07 -9.88 -22.21
C LYS A 144 20.68 -10.24 -20.77
N ILE A 145 21.41 -11.17 -20.18
CA ILE A 145 21.30 -11.50 -18.76
C ILE A 145 21.79 -10.30 -17.95
N VAL A 146 21.05 -9.91 -16.93
CA VAL A 146 21.47 -8.91 -15.95
C VAL A 146 22.24 -9.64 -14.86
N HIS A 147 23.48 -9.25 -14.63
CA HIS A 147 24.28 -9.73 -13.51
C HIS A 147 24.22 -8.70 -12.39
N PHE A 148 24.05 -9.17 -11.17
CA PHE A 148 24.09 -8.31 -9.99
C PHE A 148 24.67 -9.07 -8.79
N ASN A 149 25.33 -8.34 -7.93
CA ASN A 149 25.81 -8.82 -6.66
C ASN A 149 24.87 -8.34 -5.56
N LEU A 150 24.53 -9.22 -4.66
CA LEU A 150 23.68 -8.93 -3.51
C LEU A 150 24.56 -8.74 -2.28
N TYR A 151 24.35 -7.61 -1.61
CA TYR A 151 24.98 -7.31 -0.32
C TYR A 151 23.88 -7.07 0.69
N VAL A 152 24.09 -7.49 1.94
CA VAL A 152 23.21 -7.26 3.06
C VAL A 152 24.03 -6.61 4.17
N ASN A 153 23.65 -5.41 4.60
CA ASN A 153 24.39 -4.63 5.60
C ASN A 153 25.87 -4.39 5.24
N GLY A 154 26.15 -4.26 3.94
CA GLY A 154 27.52 -4.07 3.42
C GLY A 154 28.33 -5.35 3.22
N GLU A 155 27.82 -6.51 3.61
CA GLU A 155 28.47 -7.80 3.42
C GLU A 155 27.95 -8.50 2.15
N PHE A 156 28.88 -8.97 1.33
CA PHE A 156 28.55 -9.72 0.11
C PHE A 156 27.83 -11.02 0.46
N LEU A 157 26.65 -11.21 -0.12
CA LEU A 157 25.87 -12.42 0.07
C LEU A 157 26.01 -13.39 -1.11
N ASN A 158 25.76 -12.93 -2.34
CA ASN A 158 25.82 -13.79 -3.53
C ASN A 158 25.79 -12.97 -4.83
N SER A 159 26.17 -13.63 -5.95
CA SER A 159 26.05 -13.11 -7.31
C SER A 159 24.98 -13.88 -8.08
N TYR A 160 24.16 -13.16 -8.80
CA TYR A 160 23.05 -13.73 -9.58
C TYR A 160 23.08 -13.23 -11.02
N GLY A 161 22.63 -14.09 -11.94
CA GLY A 161 22.40 -13.75 -13.33
C GLY A 161 20.97 -14.14 -13.73
N PHE A 162 20.12 -13.15 -14.05
CA PHE A 162 18.73 -13.38 -14.38
C PHE A 162 18.24 -12.53 -15.56
N TYR A 163 17.17 -12.99 -16.17
CA TYR A 163 16.43 -12.20 -17.15
C TYR A 163 15.51 -11.15 -16.49
N CYS A 164 15.13 -11.38 -15.24
CA CYS A 164 14.30 -10.47 -14.42
C CYS A 164 14.60 -10.74 -12.94
N VAL A 165 14.64 -9.70 -12.13
CA VAL A 165 14.83 -9.80 -10.68
C VAL A 165 13.63 -9.23 -9.97
N GLN A 166 13.07 -10.02 -9.08
CA GLN A 166 12.02 -9.58 -8.16
C GLN A 166 12.54 -9.71 -6.74
N SER A 167 12.66 -8.58 -6.05
CA SER A 167 12.92 -8.55 -4.61
C SER A 167 11.59 -8.58 -3.87
N VAL A 168 11.34 -9.65 -3.14
CA VAL A 168 10.15 -9.83 -2.31
C VAL A 168 10.57 -9.79 -0.85
N CYS A 169 10.09 -8.82 -0.10
CA CYS A 169 10.15 -8.88 1.36
C CYS A 169 8.88 -9.59 1.84
N ARG A 170 9.02 -10.85 2.23
CA ARG A 170 7.96 -11.57 2.93
C ARG A 170 8.08 -11.29 4.43
N ARG A 171 6.93 -11.13 5.05
CA ARG A 171 6.63 -11.01 6.47
C ARG A 171 7.60 -11.77 7.37
N THR A 172 7.98 -11.19 8.47
CA THR A 172 8.30 -11.73 9.79
C THR A 172 9.74 -11.90 10.21
N ASP A 173 10.73 -12.12 9.35
CA ASP A 173 12.04 -12.57 9.86
C ASP A 173 13.24 -11.69 9.49
N CYS A 174 13.04 -10.58 8.83
CA CYS A 174 14.13 -9.64 8.55
C CYS A 174 14.20 -8.63 9.71
N GLY A 175 15.18 -8.79 10.57
CA GLY A 175 15.55 -7.75 11.53
C GLY A 175 15.80 -6.43 10.82
N ALA A 176 15.67 -5.33 11.57
CA ALA A 176 15.79 -3.96 11.08
C ALA A 176 16.99 -3.77 10.16
N ASP A 177 16.79 -2.98 9.08
CA ASP A 177 17.83 -2.39 8.25
C ASP A 177 18.61 -3.35 7.33
N SER A 178 17.93 -4.14 6.51
CA SER A 178 18.61 -4.84 5.42
C SER A 178 18.81 -3.92 4.21
N VAL A 179 20.03 -3.53 3.92
CA VAL A 179 20.40 -2.84 2.69
C VAL A 179 20.74 -3.88 1.63
N ILE A 180 20.00 -3.87 0.52
CA ILE A 180 20.28 -4.70 -0.65
C ILE A 180 21.01 -3.83 -1.68
N ASP A 181 22.25 -4.15 -1.94
CA ASP A 181 23.11 -3.43 -2.87
C ASP A 181 23.34 -4.27 -4.15
N CYS A 182 23.20 -3.66 -5.31
CA CYS A 182 23.34 -4.31 -6.61
C CYS A 182 24.40 -3.61 -7.47
N CYS A 183 25.50 -4.24 -7.68
CA CYS A 183 26.74 -3.66 -8.21
C CYS A 183 26.79 -3.25 -9.70
N ASP A 184 25.85 -3.59 -10.56
CA ASP A 184 25.85 -3.14 -11.97
C ASP A 184 24.74 -2.18 -12.35
N THR A 185 23.86 -1.89 -11.42
CA THR A 185 22.83 -0.86 -11.52
C THR A 185 22.67 -0.23 -10.15
N ASP A 186 23.54 0.66 -9.81
CA ASP A 186 23.49 1.52 -8.64
C ASP A 186 22.34 1.34 -7.65
N LEU A 187 22.65 0.68 -6.58
CA LEU A 187 22.09 0.72 -5.25
C LEU A 187 20.56 0.79 -5.09
N LEU A 188 19.99 -0.29 -4.62
CA LEU A 188 18.71 -0.31 -3.92
C LEU A 188 18.97 -0.38 -2.41
N ALA A 189 18.89 0.75 -1.71
CA ALA A 189 18.81 0.73 -0.25
C ALA A 189 17.35 0.46 0.14
N CYS A 190 17.08 -0.62 0.87
CA CYS A 190 15.78 -0.90 1.44
C CYS A 190 15.79 -0.61 2.93
N THR A 191 14.99 0.35 3.37
CA THR A 191 14.69 0.57 4.78
C THR A 191 13.23 0.23 5.06
N GLN A 192 12.95 -0.22 6.29
CA GLN A 192 11.62 -0.67 6.69
C GLN A 192 10.90 0.43 7.44
N PHE A 193 9.61 0.60 7.15
CA PHE A 193 8.73 1.53 7.87
C PHE A 193 7.41 0.83 8.21
N PRO A 194 6.83 1.06 9.40
CA PRO A 194 5.55 0.48 9.75
C PRO A 194 4.41 1.08 8.92
N GLN A 195 3.47 0.24 8.51
CA GLN A 195 2.18 0.63 7.96
C GLN A 195 1.08 -0.06 8.75
N TYR A 196 0.08 0.68 9.15
CA TYR A 196 -1.01 0.20 9.99
C TYR A 196 -2.20 -0.25 9.13
N CYS A 197 -2.64 -1.48 9.33
CA CYS A 197 -3.80 -2.05 8.65
C CYS A 197 -4.79 -2.61 9.68
N PHE A 198 -6.07 -2.48 9.42
CA PHE A 198 -7.09 -3.12 10.24
C PHE A 198 -7.21 -4.60 9.88
N ARG A 199 -7.33 -5.43 10.91
CA ARG A 199 -7.70 -6.82 10.78
C ARG A 199 -9.03 -7.05 11.47
N GLY A 200 -9.98 -7.62 10.75
CA GLY A 200 -11.25 -8.06 11.34
C GLY A 200 -11.03 -9.14 12.40
N GLN A 201 -11.74 -9.07 13.51
CA GLN A 201 -11.84 -10.23 14.41
C GLN A 201 -12.64 -11.30 13.67
N ARG A 202 -12.09 -12.51 13.59
CA ARG A 202 -12.78 -13.71 13.08
C ARG A 202 -13.70 -14.24 14.14
#